data_4b886ef637f2b740704cdc3952d769bd
#
_entry.id   4b886ef637f2b740704cdc3952d769bd
#
_cell.length_a   1.000
_cell.length_b   1.000
_cell.length_c   1.000
_cell.angle_alpha   90.00
_cell.angle_beta   90.00
_cell.angle_gamma   90.00
#
_symmetry.space_group_name_H-M   'P 1'
#
loop_
_entity.id
_entity.type
_entity.pdbx_description
1 polymer ?
#
loop_
_entity_poly.entity_id
_entity_poly.type
_entity_poly.pdbx_seq_one_letter_code
_entity_poly.pdbx_strand_id
1 'polypeptide(L)'
;MKQNTLLLLLLSLCLCASGQTYDTSHSYVSERIYLDESGTKYVDNVTYLDGFGRKLQEIQVKASPDGNSDLIVPHAYGVHGRKEKEYLPFVRMENNGAFVVNSYAVSNWNTYGTTDAAYAFTKTEYDGSPLDRVTKQTGAGAAWHTKGKGVTTDYALNASNEVRLYKVDLFSGTLSLHGSYCANSLEKKTITDEDGHRVETFTDNTDKTVLTVTIDGEKRLETYYVYDDRNQLRWVLSPEASYQLGNTVNTDILNKLAYYYAYDCLGRMTVKRLPGCEPIYMVYDKRNRMVLNQDGNQRTANSKKWNYSVYDNNSRVIESGEILFTSAMTHKQLQDGAWDVENYQPAGSKTPLQYTVYGSYEPTEQVTAHPFTMETGYASDYHKLVAGLVTSTKTRVLDTDIWLTATIYYDEMCRPIQTVSNNLHETLSIVNTTYDFVGNVLKQKETHGNDILETVNTYDDRSRLLTATSTLNGGTPA
;
A
#
# COMPACT_ATOMS: atom_id res chain seq x y z
N MET A 1 -26.52 -6.20 31.91
CA MET A 1 -27.59 -5.23 31.59
C MET A 1 -27.10 -3.93 30.96
N LYS A 2 -25.82 -3.54 31.01
CA LYS A 2 -25.32 -2.26 30.41
C LYS A 2 -24.92 -2.36 28.92
N GLN A 3 -24.63 -3.56 28.42
CA GLN A 3 -24.23 -3.73 27.00
C GLN A 3 -25.42 -3.72 26.03
N ASN A 4 -26.59 -4.17 26.43
CA ASN A 4 -27.76 -4.22 25.57
C ASN A 4 -28.42 -2.84 25.38
N THR A 5 -28.21 -1.91 26.32
CA THR A 5 -28.74 -0.54 26.24
C THR A 5 -27.94 0.30 25.25
N LEU A 6 -26.63 0.04 25.10
CA LEU A 6 -25.77 0.75 24.14
C LEU A 6 -26.05 0.33 22.68
N LEU A 7 -26.38 -0.97 22.47
CA LEU A 7 -26.75 -1.48 21.14
C LEU A 7 -28.11 -0.98 20.69
N LEU A 8 -29.06 -0.81 21.60
CA LEU A 8 -30.37 -0.22 21.30
C LEU A 8 -30.27 1.31 21.02
N LEU A 9 -29.34 2.01 21.69
CA LEU A 9 -29.12 3.45 21.42
C LEU A 9 -28.47 3.67 20.03
N LEU A 10 -27.54 2.80 19.61
CA LEU A 10 -26.97 2.83 18.27
C LEU A 10 -27.98 2.49 17.16
N LEU A 11 -28.90 1.55 17.42
CA LEU A 11 -30.00 1.25 16.47
C LEU A 11 -31.06 2.36 16.43
N SER A 12 -31.30 3.09 17.54
CA SER A 12 -32.28 4.20 17.56
C SER A 12 -31.75 5.48 16.92
N LEU A 13 -30.41 5.68 16.89
CA LEU A 13 -29.80 6.80 16.17
C LEU A 13 -29.81 6.60 14.64
N CYS A 14 -29.92 5.37 14.14
CA CYS A 14 -30.09 5.09 12.72
C CYS A 14 -31.51 5.34 12.18
N LEU A 15 -32.50 5.59 13.02
CA LEU A 15 -33.92 5.72 12.61
C LEU A 15 -34.41 7.17 12.47
N CYS A 16 -33.60 8.18 12.68
CA CYS A 16 -33.97 9.60 12.57
C CYS A 16 -33.21 10.39 11.50
N ALA A 17 -32.56 9.72 10.53
CA ALA A 17 -32.15 10.43 9.33
C ALA A 17 -33.37 10.55 8.42
N SER A 18 -34.05 11.72 8.42
CA SER A 18 -34.96 12.10 7.35
C SER A 18 -34.14 12.28 6.08
N GLY A 19 -33.79 11.15 5.45
CA GLY A 19 -33.03 11.12 4.21
C GLY A 19 -33.85 11.79 3.13
N GLN A 20 -33.19 12.56 2.26
CA GLN A 20 -33.81 13.04 1.04
C GLN A 20 -34.34 11.82 0.27
N THR A 21 -35.61 11.87 -0.15
CA THR A 21 -36.21 10.81 -0.95
C THR A 21 -35.84 11.05 -2.42
N TYR A 22 -35.08 10.12 -2.98
CA TYR A 22 -34.76 10.09 -4.41
C TYR A 22 -35.87 9.38 -5.21
N ASP A 23 -35.54 8.87 -6.39
CA ASP A 23 -36.50 8.13 -7.22
C ASP A 23 -36.87 6.78 -6.58
N THR A 24 -38.16 6.61 -6.26
CA THR A 24 -38.71 5.39 -5.62
C THR A 24 -39.06 4.29 -6.61
N SER A 25 -38.83 4.49 -7.90
CA SER A 25 -39.10 3.45 -8.93
C SER A 25 -38.12 2.27 -8.85
N HIS A 26 -36.96 2.46 -8.17
CA HIS A 26 -35.93 1.46 -7.96
C HIS A 26 -35.51 1.43 -6.50
N SER A 27 -35.04 0.29 -6.05
CA SER A 27 -34.36 0.19 -4.75
C SER A 27 -33.06 0.98 -4.80
N TYR A 28 -32.75 1.75 -3.76
CA TYR A 28 -31.50 2.50 -3.69
C TYR A 28 -30.93 2.55 -2.28
N VAL A 29 -29.62 2.80 -2.20
CA VAL A 29 -28.89 3.18 -1.00
C VAL A 29 -28.37 4.59 -1.22
N SER A 30 -28.59 5.49 -0.26
CA SER A 30 -28.00 6.83 -0.27
C SER A 30 -27.04 6.99 0.89
N GLU A 31 -25.92 7.63 0.62
CA GLU A 31 -24.91 8.00 1.61
C GLU A 31 -24.74 9.51 1.59
N ARG A 32 -24.79 10.14 2.77
CA ARG A 32 -24.47 11.56 2.93
C ARG A 32 -23.21 11.73 3.74
N ILE A 33 -22.24 12.41 3.16
CA ILE A 33 -20.96 12.73 3.78
C ILE A 33 -20.99 14.22 4.11
N TYR A 34 -20.97 14.57 5.39
CA TYR A 34 -20.90 15.95 5.84
C TYR A 34 -19.48 16.50 5.72
N LEU A 35 -19.37 17.73 5.23
CA LEU A 35 -18.11 18.44 4.99
C LEU A 35 -17.87 19.57 5.99
N ASP A 36 -18.87 19.86 6.85
CA ASP A 36 -18.77 20.81 7.93
C ASP A 36 -19.48 20.30 9.19
N GLU A 37 -19.11 20.87 10.34
CA GLU A 37 -19.67 20.51 11.65
C GLU A 37 -21.14 20.90 11.77
N SER A 38 -21.55 21.96 11.08
CA SER A 38 -22.94 22.43 11.09
C SER A 38 -23.89 21.55 10.27
N GLY A 39 -23.36 20.64 9.45
CA GLY A 39 -24.15 19.79 8.56
C GLY A 39 -24.78 20.53 7.39
N THR A 40 -24.32 21.75 7.09
CA THR A 40 -24.83 22.57 5.98
C THR A 40 -24.19 22.23 4.64
N LYS A 41 -22.92 21.79 4.67
CA LYS A 41 -22.19 21.30 3.50
C LYS A 41 -22.12 19.80 3.54
N TYR A 42 -22.53 19.16 2.46
CA TYR A 42 -22.52 17.70 2.35
C TYR A 42 -22.44 17.25 0.90
N VAL A 43 -22.04 15.99 0.73
CA VAL A 43 -22.01 15.26 -0.54
C VAL A 43 -22.97 14.10 -0.44
N ASP A 44 -23.87 13.96 -1.40
CA ASP A 44 -24.77 12.82 -1.52
C ASP A 44 -24.32 11.89 -2.63
N ASN A 45 -24.22 10.62 -2.30
CA ASN A 45 -24.02 9.52 -3.25
C ASN A 45 -25.27 8.64 -3.23
N VAL A 46 -25.78 8.28 -4.41
CA VAL A 46 -26.96 7.41 -4.55
C VAL A 46 -26.58 6.23 -5.42
N THR A 47 -26.78 5.02 -4.90
CA THR A 47 -26.59 3.77 -5.65
C THR A 47 -27.91 3.09 -5.86
N TYR A 48 -28.37 3.03 -7.11
CA TYR A 48 -29.56 2.29 -7.49
C TYR A 48 -29.24 0.81 -7.73
N LEU A 49 -30.15 -0.06 -7.26
CA LEU A 49 -29.97 -1.51 -7.27
C LEU A 49 -31.09 -2.20 -8.07
N ASP A 50 -30.75 -3.30 -8.70
CA ASP A 50 -31.73 -4.20 -9.31
C ASP A 50 -32.36 -5.15 -8.27
N GLY A 51 -33.30 -6.01 -8.73
CA GLY A 51 -33.96 -6.98 -7.86
C GLY A 51 -33.08 -8.05 -7.25
N PHE A 52 -31.80 -8.15 -7.67
CA PHE A 52 -30.78 -9.04 -7.12
C PHE A 52 -29.78 -8.32 -6.23
N GLY A 53 -29.97 -7.01 -5.98
CA GLY A 53 -29.06 -6.19 -5.18
C GLY A 53 -27.80 -5.76 -5.93
N ARG A 54 -27.75 -5.90 -7.27
CA ARG A 54 -26.62 -5.46 -8.08
C ARG A 54 -26.80 -3.99 -8.46
N LYS A 55 -25.69 -3.23 -8.55
CA LYS A 55 -25.70 -1.82 -8.90
C LYS A 55 -26.20 -1.59 -10.33
N LEU A 56 -27.19 -0.76 -10.51
CA LEU A 56 -27.67 -0.29 -11.83
C LEU A 56 -27.00 1.04 -12.20
N GLN A 57 -26.95 1.96 -11.24
CA GLN A 57 -26.34 3.28 -11.41
C GLN A 57 -25.72 3.74 -10.11
N GLU A 58 -24.59 4.42 -10.20
CA GLU A 58 -23.99 5.20 -9.11
C GLU A 58 -24.06 6.66 -9.52
N ILE A 59 -24.64 7.49 -8.65
CA ILE A 59 -24.85 8.90 -8.89
C ILE A 59 -24.18 9.69 -7.78
N GLN A 60 -23.26 10.54 -8.15
CA GLN A 60 -22.70 11.56 -7.26
C GLN A 60 -23.47 12.86 -7.52
N VAL A 61 -24.30 13.25 -6.55
CA VAL A 61 -25.21 14.39 -6.70
C VAL A 61 -24.42 15.68 -6.74
N LYS A 62 -24.65 16.51 -7.77
CA LYS A 62 -23.98 17.82 -7.97
C LYS A 62 -22.45 17.75 -7.94
N ALA A 63 -21.89 16.71 -8.55
CA ALA A 63 -20.46 16.43 -8.53
C ALA A 63 -19.63 17.14 -9.59
N SER A 64 -20.27 17.84 -10.51
CA SER A 64 -19.57 18.67 -11.50
C SER A 64 -18.77 19.80 -10.85
N PRO A 65 -17.72 20.32 -11.50
CA PRO A 65 -16.94 21.43 -10.96
C PRO A 65 -17.75 22.70 -10.64
N ASP A 66 -18.85 22.92 -11.37
CA ASP A 66 -19.77 24.06 -11.16
C ASP A 66 -20.85 23.77 -10.09
N GLY A 67 -20.88 22.55 -9.53
CA GLY A 67 -21.85 22.15 -8.50
C GLY A 67 -23.29 21.97 -8.98
N ASN A 68 -23.55 22.02 -10.30
CA ASN A 68 -24.92 22.01 -10.84
C ASN A 68 -25.35 20.70 -11.47
N SER A 69 -24.42 19.81 -11.75
CA SER A 69 -24.69 18.55 -12.47
C SER A 69 -24.27 17.34 -11.67
N ASP A 70 -25.08 16.27 -11.77
CA ASP A 70 -24.76 14.96 -11.23
C ASP A 70 -23.76 14.24 -12.12
N LEU A 71 -22.87 13.47 -11.51
CA LEU A 71 -21.98 12.53 -12.20
C LEU A 71 -22.56 11.15 -12.08
N ILE A 72 -22.82 10.49 -13.22
CA ILE A 72 -23.57 9.24 -13.28
C ILE A 72 -22.71 8.15 -13.93
N VAL A 73 -22.60 7.00 -13.27
CA VAL A 73 -21.94 5.80 -13.77
C VAL A 73 -22.97 4.68 -13.88
N PRO A 74 -23.39 4.29 -15.09
CA PRO A 74 -24.30 3.16 -15.28
C PRO A 74 -23.53 1.84 -15.27
N HIS A 75 -24.20 0.77 -14.82
CA HIS A 75 -23.67 -0.59 -14.77
C HIS A 75 -24.53 -1.52 -15.62
N ALA A 76 -23.92 -2.23 -16.56
CA ALA A 76 -24.60 -3.20 -17.42
C ALA A 76 -24.11 -4.61 -17.13
N TYR A 77 -25.06 -5.55 -17.13
CA TYR A 77 -24.79 -6.97 -16.91
C TYR A 77 -25.21 -7.79 -18.13
N GLY A 78 -24.39 -8.75 -18.51
CA GLY A 78 -24.71 -9.73 -19.53
C GLY A 78 -25.78 -10.73 -19.09
N VAL A 79 -26.14 -11.62 -19.99
CA VAL A 79 -27.20 -12.67 -19.77
C VAL A 79 -26.85 -13.62 -18.60
N HIS A 80 -25.59 -13.77 -18.26
CA HIS A 80 -25.12 -14.58 -17.13
C HIS A 80 -24.93 -13.77 -15.84
N GLY A 81 -25.38 -12.51 -15.79
CA GLY A 81 -25.23 -11.64 -14.64
C GLY A 81 -23.82 -11.08 -14.44
N ARG A 82 -22.90 -11.30 -15.38
CA ARG A 82 -21.52 -10.78 -15.35
C ARG A 82 -21.44 -9.35 -15.86
N LYS A 83 -20.49 -8.58 -15.32
CA LYS A 83 -20.23 -7.20 -15.73
C LYS A 83 -19.37 -7.21 -17.00
N GLU A 84 -20.00 -7.14 -18.15
CA GLU A 84 -19.33 -7.18 -19.46
C GLU A 84 -18.86 -5.80 -19.93
N LYS A 85 -19.49 -4.74 -19.42
CA LYS A 85 -19.13 -3.35 -19.76
C LYS A 85 -19.06 -2.50 -18.50
N GLU A 86 -17.99 -1.74 -18.40
CA GLU A 86 -17.81 -0.70 -17.40
C GLU A 86 -17.79 0.65 -18.09
N TYR A 87 -18.89 1.40 -17.93
CA TYR A 87 -19.07 2.67 -18.59
C TYR A 87 -18.29 3.79 -17.90
N LEU A 88 -17.79 4.72 -18.70
CA LEU A 88 -17.26 5.99 -18.19
C LEU A 88 -18.39 6.80 -17.57
N PRO A 89 -18.09 7.71 -16.60
CA PRO A 89 -19.08 8.58 -16.05
C PRO A 89 -19.61 9.57 -17.11
N PHE A 90 -20.85 10.03 -16.97
CA PHE A 90 -21.38 11.15 -17.73
C PHE A 90 -22.05 12.16 -16.80
N VAL A 91 -22.18 13.39 -17.28
CA VAL A 91 -22.77 14.51 -16.51
C VAL A 91 -24.21 14.75 -16.91
N ARG A 92 -25.09 15.05 -15.93
CA ARG A 92 -26.48 15.42 -16.19
C ARG A 92 -26.90 16.59 -15.29
N MET A 93 -27.34 17.68 -15.91
CA MET A 93 -27.82 18.85 -15.21
C MET A 93 -29.16 18.57 -14.50
N GLU A 94 -29.34 19.18 -13.33
CA GLU A 94 -30.60 19.19 -12.57
C GLU A 94 -31.21 17.81 -12.27
N ASN A 95 -30.40 16.73 -12.31
CA ASN A 95 -30.89 15.38 -12.07
C ASN A 95 -31.18 15.13 -10.58
N ASN A 96 -30.46 15.81 -9.68
CA ASN A 96 -30.65 15.77 -8.24
C ASN A 96 -30.72 14.35 -7.64
N GLY A 97 -29.89 13.43 -8.13
CA GLY A 97 -29.83 12.05 -7.66
C GLY A 97 -30.89 11.12 -8.19
N ALA A 98 -31.77 11.56 -9.10
CA ALA A 98 -32.83 10.72 -9.66
C ALA A 98 -32.28 9.65 -10.62
N PHE A 99 -32.96 8.48 -10.71
CA PHE A 99 -32.61 7.42 -11.63
C PHE A 99 -32.71 7.85 -13.10
N VAL A 100 -31.71 7.58 -13.90
CA VAL A 100 -31.66 7.93 -15.32
C VAL A 100 -32.11 6.77 -16.18
N VAL A 101 -33.32 6.82 -16.75
CA VAL A 101 -33.92 5.74 -17.53
C VAL A 101 -33.10 5.40 -18.79
N ASN A 102 -32.59 6.40 -19.52
CA ASN A 102 -31.79 6.22 -20.73
C ASN A 102 -30.31 6.36 -20.49
N SER A 103 -29.79 5.77 -19.42
CA SER A 103 -28.40 5.90 -19.00
C SER A 103 -27.38 5.35 -20.00
N TYR A 104 -27.80 4.45 -20.91
CA TYR A 104 -26.95 3.88 -21.96
C TYR A 104 -27.04 4.60 -23.31
N ALA A 105 -27.75 5.71 -23.42
CA ALA A 105 -27.81 6.49 -24.65
C ALA A 105 -26.44 7.06 -25.00
N VAL A 106 -25.96 6.82 -26.22
CA VAL A 106 -24.63 7.26 -26.70
C VAL A 106 -24.42 8.76 -26.52
N SER A 107 -25.49 9.56 -26.69
CA SER A 107 -25.46 11.01 -26.50
C SER A 107 -25.01 11.47 -25.11
N ASN A 108 -25.13 10.63 -24.09
CA ASN A 108 -24.68 10.95 -22.73
C ASN A 108 -23.14 11.17 -22.66
N TRP A 109 -22.40 10.57 -23.57
CA TRP A 109 -20.93 10.62 -23.63
C TRP A 109 -20.37 11.53 -24.72
N ASN A 110 -21.19 12.40 -25.34
CA ASN A 110 -20.74 13.30 -26.40
C ASN A 110 -19.60 14.25 -25.94
N THR A 111 -19.48 14.50 -24.64
CA THR A 111 -18.36 15.26 -24.05
C THR A 111 -16.99 14.62 -24.25
N TYR A 112 -16.94 13.30 -24.46
CA TYR A 112 -15.70 12.57 -24.77
C TYR A 112 -15.35 12.60 -26.27
N GLY A 113 -16.17 13.23 -27.11
CA GLY A 113 -16.07 13.24 -28.55
C GLY A 113 -17.07 12.31 -29.22
N THR A 114 -17.62 12.73 -30.36
CA THR A 114 -18.71 11.98 -31.04
C THR A 114 -18.35 10.56 -31.46
N THR A 115 -17.06 10.33 -31.79
CA THR A 115 -16.56 8.99 -32.16
C THR A 115 -16.40 8.10 -30.93
N ASP A 116 -15.85 8.65 -29.84
CA ASP A 116 -15.59 7.89 -28.61
C ASP A 116 -16.86 7.65 -27.78
N ALA A 117 -17.88 8.49 -27.94
CA ALA A 117 -19.15 8.35 -27.23
C ALA A 117 -19.81 6.96 -27.40
N ALA A 118 -19.69 6.37 -28.59
CA ALA A 118 -20.20 5.01 -28.87
C ALA A 118 -19.40 3.90 -28.16
N TYR A 119 -18.20 4.22 -27.70
CA TYR A 119 -17.25 3.29 -27.08
C TYR A 119 -16.79 3.78 -25.70
N ALA A 120 -17.61 4.55 -25.01
CA ALA A 120 -17.33 5.10 -23.69
C ALA A 120 -17.43 4.04 -22.56
N PHE A 121 -16.85 2.88 -22.79
CA PHE A 121 -16.84 1.77 -21.83
C PHE A 121 -15.61 0.87 -22.04
N THR A 122 -15.16 0.27 -20.96
CA THR A 122 -14.25 -0.89 -20.98
C THR A 122 -15.08 -2.15 -21.19
N LYS A 123 -14.68 -3.00 -22.14
CA LYS A 123 -15.37 -4.28 -22.43
C LYS A 123 -14.54 -5.44 -21.89
N THR A 124 -15.18 -6.33 -21.11
CA THR A 124 -14.60 -7.58 -20.63
C THR A 124 -15.30 -8.75 -21.30
N GLU A 125 -14.52 -9.64 -21.92
CA GLU A 125 -14.99 -10.89 -22.53
C GLU A 125 -14.58 -12.05 -21.64
N TYR A 126 -15.46 -13.02 -21.47
CA TYR A 126 -15.27 -14.19 -20.62
C TYR A 126 -15.25 -15.46 -21.44
N ASP A 127 -14.60 -16.50 -20.91
CA ASP A 127 -14.73 -17.84 -21.48
C ASP A 127 -16.16 -18.40 -21.26
N GLY A 128 -16.48 -19.47 -21.97
CA GLY A 128 -17.79 -20.14 -21.83
C GLY A 128 -17.87 -21.09 -20.63
N SER A 129 -16.87 -21.12 -19.75
CA SER A 129 -16.82 -22.01 -18.60
C SER A 129 -17.52 -21.42 -17.37
N PRO A 130 -17.94 -22.27 -16.41
CA PRO A 130 -18.51 -21.81 -15.13
C PRO A 130 -17.48 -21.06 -14.23
N LEU A 131 -16.20 -21.02 -14.63
CA LEU A 131 -15.14 -20.34 -13.87
C LEU A 131 -15.11 -18.83 -14.11
N ASP A 132 -15.90 -18.33 -15.07
CA ASP A 132 -16.00 -16.91 -15.42
C ASP A 132 -14.63 -16.24 -15.67
N ARG A 133 -13.72 -16.95 -16.35
CA ARG A 133 -12.37 -16.46 -16.61
C ARG A 133 -12.39 -15.39 -17.69
N VAL A 134 -11.71 -14.28 -17.45
CA VAL A 134 -11.56 -13.17 -18.41
C VAL A 134 -10.61 -13.60 -19.52
N THR A 135 -11.10 -13.58 -20.78
CA THR A 135 -10.30 -13.90 -21.97
C THR A 135 -9.81 -12.67 -22.71
N LYS A 136 -10.56 -11.54 -22.62
CA LYS A 136 -10.13 -10.27 -23.21
C LYS A 136 -10.66 -9.07 -22.44
N GLN A 137 -9.87 -8.04 -22.31
CA GLN A 137 -10.28 -6.74 -21.78
C GLN A 137 -9.86 -5.63 -22.73
N THR A 138 -10.83 -4.84 -23.20
CA THR A 138 -10.66 -3.74 -24.15
C THR A 138 -10.94 -2.43 -23.44
N GLY A 139 -10.01 -1.47 -23.48
CA GLY A 139 -10.15 -0.16 -22.87
C GLY A 139 -11.26 0.69 -23.52
N ALA A 140 -11.70 1.76 -22.84
CA ALA A 140 -12.68 2.70 -23.38
C ALA A 140 -12.09 3.52 -24.53
N GLY A 141 -12.95 3.87 -25.49
CA GLY A 141 -12.62 4.70 -26.66
C GLY A 141 -12.59 3.94 -27.99
N ALA A 142 -12.93 4.64 -29.05
CA ALA A 142 -13.06 4.08 -30.40
C ALA A 142 -11.72 3.48 -30.92
N ALA A 143 -10.61 4.09 -30.59
CA ALA A 143 -9.29 3.63 -31.02
C ALA A 143 -8.98 2.19 -30.55
N TRP A 144 -9.48 1.78 -29.38
CA TRP A 144 -9.30 0.44 -28.83
C TRP A 144 -10.27 -0.55 -29.47
N HIS A 145 -11.56 -0.21 -29.49
CA HIS A 145 -12.62 -1.09 -29.98
C HIS A 145 -12.54 -1.35 -31.48
N THR A 146 -12.32 -0.31 -32.32
CA THR A 146 -12.31 -0.44 -33.79
C THR A 146 -11.05 -1.15 -34.30
N LYS A 147 -9.92 -1.04 -33.59
CA LYS A 147 -8.68 -1.74 -33.94
C LYS A 147 -8.60 -3.13 -33.32
N GLY A 148 -9.59 -3.54 -32.54
CA GLY A 148 -9.59 -4.82 -31.86
C GLY A 148 -8.51 -4.99 -30.79
N LYS A 149 -7.89 -3.89 -30.33
CA LYS A 149 -6.85 -3.91 -29.30
C LYS A 149 -7.45 -4.27 -27.93
N GLY A 150 -6.63 -4.80 -27.07
CA GLY A 150 -6.98 -5.15 -25.69
C GLY A 150 -6.04 -6.20 -25.13
N VAL A 151 -6.01 -6.28 -23.81
CA VAL A 151 -5.28 -7.34 -23.10
C VAL A 151 -6.01 -8.66 -23.28
N THR A 152 -5.33 -9.67 -23.82
CA THR A 152 -5.88 -11.04 -23.95
C THR A 152 -5.28 -11.96 -22.90
N THR A 153 -6.07 -12.91 -22.44
CA THR A 153 -5.66 -13.93 -21.48
C THR A 153 -6.07 -15.29 -21.99
N ASP A 154 -5.08 -16.17 -22.19
CA ASP A 154 -5.28 -17.56 -22.57
C ASP A 154 -5.00 -18.47 -21.38
N TYR A 155 -5.80 -19.51 -21.23
CA TYR A 155 -5.68 -20.50 -20.16
C TYR A 155 -5.42 -21.89 -20.76
N ALA A 156 -4.36 -22.52 -20.33
CA ALA A 156 -3.92 -23.83 -20.77
C ALA A 156 -3.32 -24.63 -19.61
N LEU A 157 -2.83 -25.80 -19.91
CA LEU A 157 -1.99 -26.57 -19.01
C LEU A 157 -0.58 -26.67 -19.59
N ASN A 158 0.42 -26.95 -18.74
CA ASN A 158 1.80 -27.10 -19.20
C ASN A 158 1.97 -28.32 -20.10
N ALA A 159 2.84 -28.21 -21.09
CA ALA A 159 3.28 -29.33 -21.91
C ALA A 159 4.34 -30.17 -21.18
N SER A 160 4.65 -31.34 -21.75
CA SER A 160 5.77 -32.18 -21.26
C SER A 160 7.11 -31.45 -21.45
N ASN A 161 7.97 -31.50 -20.45
CA ASN A 161 9.30 -30.85 -20.43
C ASN A 161 9.31 -29.33 -20.60
N GLU A 162 8.16 -28.67 -20.40
CA GLU A 162 8.06 -27.23 -20.54
C GLU A 162 8.60 -26.48 -19.30
N VAL A 163 8.41 -27.03 -18.11
CA VAL A 163 8.76 -26.40 -16.83
C VAL A 163 9.69 -27.31 -16.03
N ARG A 164 10.86 -26.82 -15.67
CA ARG A 164 11.83 -27.57 -14.84
C ARG A 164 11.31 -27.72 -13.41
N LEU A 165 11.47 -28.90 -12.82
CA LEU A 165 11.09 -29.18 -11.44
C LEU A 165 12.30 -29.04 -10.52
N TYR A 166 12.37 -27.91 -9.85
CA TYR A 166 13.32 -27.66 -8.77
C TYR A 166 12.72 -28.07 -7.42
N LYS A 167 13.54 -28.67 -6.57
CA LYS A 167 13.21 -28.97 -5.17
C LYS A 167 14.26 -28.40 -4.24
N VAL A 168 13.87 -28.09 -3.03
CA VAL A 168 14.75 -27.59 -1.99
C VAL A 168 14.67 -28.50 -0.77
N ASP A 169 15.82 -28.88 -0.23
CA ASP A 169 15.89 -29.58 1.05
C ASP A 169 15.45 -28.65 2.18
N LEU A 170 14.52 -29.10 3.01
CA LEU A 170 13.89 -28.30 4.06
C LEU A 170 14.91 -27.78 5.09
N PHE A 171 15.91 -28.59 5.44
CA PHE A 171 16.85 -28.29 6.52
C PHE A 171 18.10 -27.55 6.02
N SER A 172 18.71 -28.05 4.96
CA SER A 172 19.94 -27.46 4.40
C SER A 172 19.67 -26.25 3.49
N GLY A 173 18.46 -26.14 2.94
CA GLY A 173 18.13 -25.14 1.92
C GLY A 173 18.77 -25.43 0.56
N THR A 174 19.37 -26.61 0.36
CA THR A 174 20.06 -26.98 -0.89
C THR A 174 19.03 -27.13 -2.00
N LEU A 175 19.27 -26.44 -3.11
CA LEU A 175 18.49 -26.56 -4.35
C LEU A 175 18.94 -27.76 -5.16
N SER A 176 18.00 -28.50 -5.72
CA SER A 176 18.26 -29.61 -6.64
C SER A 176 17.28 -29.63 -7.81
N LEU A 177 17.71 -30.13 -8.96
CA LEU A 177 16.86 -30.28 -10.15
C LEU A 177 16.40 -31.73 -10.26
N HIS A 178 15.10 -31.97 -10.36
CA HIS A 178 14.45 -33.27 -10.43
C HIS A 178 13.75 -33.50 -11.79
N GLY A 179 14.36 -33.03 -12.89
CA GLY A 179 13.77 -33.11 -14.22
C GLY A 179 12.76 -32.02 -14.49
N SER A 180 11.58 -32.36 -14.98
CA SER A 180 10.52 -31.42 -15.34
C SER A 180 9.18 -31.83 -14.74
N TYR A 181 8.27 -30.86 -14.60
CA TYR A 181 6.88 -31.14 -14.26
C TYR A 181 6.23 -32.04 -15.32
N CYS A 182 5.36 -32.96 -14.89
CA CYS A 182 4.56 -33.77 -15.79
C CYS A 182 3.64 -32.85 -16.63
N ALA A 183 3.32 -33.30 -17.85
CA ALA A 183 2.33 -32.62 -18.66
C ALA A 183 1.00 -32.53 -17.89
N ASN A 184 0.28 -31.40 -18.05
CA ASN A 184 -1.01 -31.11 -17.43
C ASN A 184 -1.02 -31.07 -15.90
N SER A 185 0.14 -30.87 -15.26
CA SER A 185 0.23 -30.73 -13.80
C SER A 185 0.28 -29.29 -13.30
N LEU A 186 0.44 -28.32 -14.19
CA LEU A 186 0.45 -26.89 -13.88
C LEU A 186 -0.59 -26.16 -14.73
N GLU A 187 -1.26 -25.20 -14.14
CA GLU A 187 -2.05 -24.22 -14.89
C GLU A 187 -1.11 -23.22 -15.55
N LYS A 188 -1.34 -22.96 -16.84
CA LYS A 188 -0.63 -21.97 -17.64
C LYS A 188 -1.57 -20.83 -18.00
N LYS A 189 -1.25 -19.64 -17.53
CA LYS A 189 -1.95 -18.41 -17.90
C LYS A 189 -1.03 -17.55 -18.75
N THR A 190 -1.48 -17.23 -19.98
CA THR A 190 -0.73 -16.36 -20.89
C THR A 190 -1.48 -15.03 -21.03
N ILE A 191 -0.83 -13.92 -20.66
CA ILE A 191 -1.34 -12.58 -20.85
C ILE A 191 -0.57 -11.94 -22.00
N THR A 192 -1.29 -11.38 -22.97
CA THR A 192 -0.72 -10.58 -24.05
C THR A 192 -1.32 -9.18 -23.98
N ASP A 193 -0.46 -8.17 -23.88
CA ASP A 193 -0.88 -6.76 -23.84
C ASP A 193 -1.27 -6.24 -25.23
N GLU A 194 -1.65 -4.98 -25.30
CA GLU A 194 -2.12 -4.31 -26.54
C GLU A 194 -1.03 -4.13 -27.60
N ASP A 195 0.23 -4.18 -27.18
CA ASP A 195 1.41 -4.04 -28.05
C ASP A 195 2.03 -5.40 -28.41
N GLY A 196 1.47 -6.49 -27.88
CA GLY A 196 1.86 -7.86 -28.17
C GLY A 196 2.93 -8.42 -27.24
N HIS A 197 3.32 -7.72 -26.16
CA HIS A 197 4.20 -8.29 -25.15
C HIS A 197 3.46 -9.39 -24.39
N ARG A 198 4.17 -10.49 -24.16
CA ARG A 198 3.56 -11.70 -23.62
C ARG A 198 4.25 -12.16 -22.34
N VAL A 199 3.43 -12.48 -21.34
CA VAL A 199 3.87 -13.08 -20.09
C VAL A 199 3.12 -14.37 -19.86
N GLU A 200 3.83 -15.46 -19.61
CA GLU A 200 3.29 -16.77 -19.25
C GLU A 200 3.55 -17.01 -17.76
N THR A 201 2.53 -17.41 -17.03
CA THR A 201 2.62 -17.77 -15.60
C THR A 201 2.17 -19.21 -15.43
N PHE A 202 2.98 -20.00 -14.75
CA PHE A 202 2.70 -21.39 -14.43
C PHE A 202 2.46 -21.52 -12.94
N THR A 203 1.31 -22.08 -12.58
CA THR A 203 0.83 -22.17 -11.20
C THR A 203 0.54 -23.64 -10.87
N ASP A 204 0.93 -24.07 -9.68
CA ASP A 204 0.66 -25.43 -9.21
C ASP A 204 -0.78 -25.54 -8.63
N ASN A 205 -1.17 -26.75 -8.25
CA ASN A 205 -2.49 -27.04 -7.67
C ASN A 205 -2.73 -26.44 -6.27
N THR A 206 -1.76 -25.72 -5.73
CA THR A 206 -1.85 -24.96 -4.46
C THR A 206 -1.83 -23.45 -4.70
N ASP A 207 -2.15 -22.99 -5.93
CA ASP A 207 -2.15 -21.60 -6.38
C ASP A 207 -0.80 -20.89 -6.26
N LYS A 208 0.31 -21.63 -6.29
CA LYS A 208 1.66 -21.05 -6.26
C LYS A 208 2.26 -20.94 -7.64
N THR A 209 2.70 -19.74 -7.96
CA THR A 209 3.49 -19.51 -9.16
C THR A 209 4.85 -20.19 -9.03
N VAL A 210 5.14 -21.16 -9.91
CA VAL A 210 6.42 -21.88 -9.97
C VAL A 210 7.34 -21.35 -11.05
N LEU A 211 6.76 -20.73 -12.10
CA LEU A 211 7.51 -20.13 -13.20
C LEU A 211 6.74 -18.93 -13.77
N THR A 212 7.46 -17.86 -14.02
CA THR A 212 6.99 -16.75 -14.88
C THR A 212 7.94 -16.60 -16.05
N VAL A 213 7.39 -16.51 -17.27
CA VAL A 213 8.17 -16.31 -18.50
C VAL A 213 7.76 -15.02 -19.15
N THR A 214 8.66 -14.07 -19.26
CA THR A 214 8.47 -12.89 -20.09
C THR A 214 9.05 -13.17 -21.47
N ILE A 215 8.26 -12.93 -22.52
CA ILE A 215 8.67 -13.12 -23.91
C ILE A 215 9.14 -11.76 -24.45
N ASP A 216 10.42 -11.66 -24.81
CA ASP A 216 11.05 -10.49 -25.42
C ASP A 216 11.58 -10.88 -26.80
N GLY A 217 10.79 -10.62 -27.84
CA GLY A 217 11.01 -11.14 -29.18
C GLY A 217 11.01 -12.68 -29.19
N GLU A 218 12.16 -13.28 -29.55
CA GLU A 218 12.33 -14.73 -29.51
C GLU A 218 12.88 -15.28 -28.18
N LYS A 219 13.24 -14.37 -27.24
CA LYS A 219 13.85 -14.75 -25.97
C LYS A 219 12.79 -15.08 -24.93
N ARG A 220 13.01 -16.16 -24.22
CA ARG A 220 12.22 -16.55 -23.04
C ARG A 220 13.01 -16.19 -21.78
N LEU A 221 12.51 -15.25 -21.01
CA LEU A 221 13.09 -14.78 -19.75
C LEU A 221 12.38 -15.50 -18.58
N GLU A 222 12.97 -16.59 -18.10
CA GLU A 222 12.36 -17.51 -17.14
C GLU A 222 12.76 -17.17 -15.70
N THR A 223 11.78 -16.82 -14.86
CA THR A 223 11.97 -16.66 -13.41
C THR A 223 11.30 -17.80 -12.68
N TYR A 224 12.07 -18.65 -12.00
CA TYR A 224 11.55 -19.75 -11.20
C TYR A 224 11.40 -19.38 -9.74
N TYR A 225 10.31 -19.81 -9.13
CA TYR A 225 10.00 -19.70 -7.71
C TYR A 225 9.98 -21.10 -7.10
N VAL A 226 10.85 -21.36 -6.13
CA VAL A 226 11.01 -22.69 -5.54
C VAL A 226 10.60 -22.65 -4.08
N TYR A 227 9.64 -23.47 -3.75
CA TYR A 227 9.05 -23.58 -2.41
C TYR A 227 9.52 -24.87 -1.73
N ASP A 228 9.59 -24.85 -0.40
CA ASP A 228 9.81 -26.05 0.41
C ASP A 228 8.50 -26.80 0.70
N ASP A 229 8.60 -27.93 1.38
CA ASP A 229 7.45 -28.76 1.77
C ASP A 229 6.48 -28.09 2.76
N ARG A 230 6.87 -26.94 3.34
CA ARG A 230 6.02 -26.09 4.16
C ARG A 230 5.39 -24.94 3.36
N ASN A 231 5.53 -24.98 2.04
CA ASN A 231 5.04 -23.95 1.14
C ASN A 231 5.69 -22.56 1.34
N GLN A 232 6.92 -22.51 1.86
CA GLN A 232 7.69 -21.29 2.03
C GLN A 232 8.60 -21.08 0.82
N LEU A 233 8.62 -19.84 0.27
CA LEU A 233 9.48 -19.50 -0.86
C LEU A 233 10.95 -19.53 -0.41
N ARG A 234 11.75 -20.43 -0.96
CA ARG A 234 13.17 -20.63 -0.59
C ARG A 234 14.13 -20.01 -1.60
N TRP A 235 13.82 -20.12 -2.87
CA TRP A 235 14.65 -19.58 -3.93
C TRP A 235 13.82 -18.84 -4.98
N VAL A 236 14.40 -17.76 -5.51
CA VAL A 236 13.93 -17.15 -6.76
C VAL A 236 15.12 -17.13 -7.72
N LEU A 237 15.00 -17.86 -8.82
CA LEU A 237 16.00 -17.90 -9.87
C LEU A 237 15.66 -16.82 -10.89
N SER A 238 16.49 -15.79 -10.99
CA SER A 238 16.33 -14.74 -12.00
C SER A 238 16.43 -15.32 -13.42
N PRO A 239 15.99 -14.60 -14.46
CA PRO A 239 16.13 -15.09 -15.84
C PRO A 239 17.57 -15.47 -16.20
N GLU A 240 18.54 -14.68 -15.78
CA GLU A 240 19.95 -14.96 -16.02
C GLU A 240 20.44 -16.19 -15.23
N ALA A 241 20.02 -16.34 -13.95
CA ALA A 241 20.30 -17.55 -13.18
C ALA A 241 19.73 -18.79 -13.86
N SER A 242 18.48 -18.70 -14.29
CA SER A 242 17.76 -19.77 -14.99
C SER A 242 18.43 -20.21 -16.27
N TYR A 243 18.91 -19.23 -17.05
CA TYR A 243 19.64 -19.46 -18.29
C TYR A 243 21.00 -20.11 -18.04
N GLN A 244 21.81 -19.57 -17.11
CA GLN A 244 23.15 -20.10 -16.82
C GLN A 244 23.16 -21.46 -16.13
N LEU A 245 22.16 -21.74 -15.29
CA LEU A 245 21.99 -23.04 -14.64
C LEU A 245 21.66 -24.14 -15.67
N GLY A 246 20.90 -23.83 -16.69
CA GLY A 246 20.45 -24.84 -17.64
C GLY A 246 19.83 -26.05 -16.94
N ASN A 247 20.44 -27.21 -17.11
CA ASN A 247 20.01 -28.46 -16.49
C ASN A 247 20.88 -28.92 -15.30
N THR A 248 21.72 -28.04 -14.76
CA THR A 248 22.61 -28.33 -13.63
C THR A 248 22.55 -27.26 -12.58
N VAL A 249 22.50 -27.63 -11.30
CA VAL A 249 22.54 -26.66 -10.20
C VAL A 249 24.01 -26.34 -9.87
N ASN A 250 24.35 -25.04 -9.85
CA ASN A 250 25.69 -24.55 -9.54
C ASN A 250 25.60 -23.47 -8.44
N THR A 251 26.31 -23.70 -7.34
CA THR A 251 26.28 -22.84 -6.17
C THR A 251 26.80 -21.42 -6.45
N ASP A 252 27.83 -21.29 -7.30
CA ASP A 252 28.42 -19.98 -7.63
C ASP A 252 27.44 -19.13 -8.44
N ILE A 253 26.71 -19.75 -9.37
CA ILE A 253 25.64 -19.08 -10.12
C ILE A 253 24.51 -18.68 -9.18
N LEU A 254 24.08 -19.58 -8.27
CA LEU A 254 23.04 -19.28 -7.29
C LEU A 254 23.45 -18.12 -6.38
N ASN A 255 24.69 -18.07 -5.91
CA ASN A 255 25.16 -17.00 -5.05
C ASN A 255 25.17 -15.64 -5.78
N LYS A 256 25.50 -15.63 -7.08
CA LYS A 256 25.61 -14.39 -7.86
C LYS A 256 24.29 -13.88 -8.40
N LEU A 257 23.34 -14.79 -8.73
CA LEU A 257 22.19 -14.42 -9.56
C LEU A 257 20.83 -14.81 -8.96
N ALA A 258 20.79 -15.56 -7.84
CA ALA A 258 19.53 -16.02 -7.25
C ALA A 258 19.28 -15.38 -5.88
N TYR A 259 17.99 -15.21 -5.55
CA TYR A 259 17.54 -14.86 -4.22
C TYR A 259 17.40 -16.13 -3.38
N TYR A 260 17.75 -16.06 -2.11
CA TYR A 260 17.59 -17.16 -1.15
C TYR A 260 16.94 -16.67 0.13
N TYR A 261 16.05 -17.50 0.68
CA TYR A 261 15.35 -17.26 1.93
C TYR A 261 15.40 -18.50 2.82
N ALA A 262 15.57 -18.30 4.12
CA ALA A 262 15.42 -19.35 5.11
C ALA A 262 14.50 -18.91 6.23
N TYR A 263 13.79 -19.87 6.80
CA TYR A 263 12.78 -19.62 7.81
C TYR A 263 13.01 -20.53 9.02
N ASP A 264 12.55 -20.11 10.17
CA ASP A 264 12.51 -20.94 11.37
C ASP A 264 11.24 -21.82 11.43
N CYS A 265 11.08 -22.57 12.52
CA CYS A 265 9.94 -23.45 12.71
C CYS A 265 8.60 -22.72 12.86
N LEU A 266 8.62 -21.43 13.18
CA LEU A 266 7.43 -20.56 13.29
C LEU A 266 7.12 -19.85 11.95
N GLY A 267 7.92 -20.06 10.89
CA GLY A 267 7.73 -19.45 9.59
C GLY A 267 8.28 -18.02 9.49
N ARG A 268 9.08 -17.56 10.45
CA ARG A 268 9.71 -16.25 10.41
C ARG A 268 10.99 -16.32 9.55
N MET A 269 11.18 -15.34 8.68
CA MET A 269 12.37 -15.26 7.82
C MET A 269 13.61 -14.97 8.66
N THR A 270 14.54 -15.91 8.73
CA THR A 270 15.79 -15.79 9.50
C THR A 270 17.00 -15.46 8.66
N VAL A 271 16.94 -15.78 7.35
CA VAL A 271 17.99 -15.46 6.39
C VAL A 271 17.35 -14.93 5.10
N LYS A 272 17.92 -13.85 4.56
CA LYS A 272 17.63 -13.34 3.23
C LYS A 272 18.93 -13.06 2.51
N ARG A 273 19.06 -13.56 1.27
CA ARG A 273 20.21 -13.25 0.41
C ARG A 273 19.72 -12.69 -0.92
N LEU A 274 20.25 -11.55 -1.31
CA LEU A 274 20.08 -10.94 -2.61
C LEU A 274 21.16 -11.46 -3.58
N PRO A 275 20.93 -11.43 -4.90
CA PRO A 275 21.93 -11.78 -5.90
C PRO A 275 23.25 -11.02 -5.69
N GLY A 276 24.37 -11.74 -5.67
CA GLY A 276 25.70 -11.15 -5.51
C GLY A 276 26.02 -10.55 -4.14
N CYS A 277 25.11 -10.67 -3.19
CA CYS A 277 25.29 -10.15 -1.84
C CYS A 277 25.49 -11.26 -0.81
N GLU A 278 26.16 -10.91 0.29
CA GLU A 278 26.20 -11.76 1.48
C GLU A 278 24.81 -11.82 2.16
N PRO A 279 24.48 -12.92 2.84
CA PRO A 279 23.18 -13.06 3.51
C PRO A 279 22.96 -12.00 4.57
N ILE A 280 21.71 -11.58 4.73
CA ILE A 280 21.23 -10.79 5.89
C ILE A 280 20.64 -11.79 6.89
N TYR A 281 21.07 -11.72 8.14
CA TYR A 281 20.57 -12.52 9.24
C TYR A 281 19.59 -11.72 10.10
N MET A 282 18.56 -12.39 10.61
CA MET A 282 17.50 -11.80 11.45
C MET A 282 17.29 -12.67 12.68
N VAL A 283 17.20 -12.04 13.85
CA VAL A 283 16.96 -12.69 15.14
C VAL A 283 15.67 -12.17 15.74
N TYR A 284 14.86 -13.06 16.26
CA TYR A 284 13.54 -12.74 16.80
C TYR A 284 13.41 -13.14 18.25
N ASP A 285 12.71 -12.32 19.02
CA ASP A 285 12.32 -12.64 20.40
C ASP A 285 11.07 -13.54 20.46
N LYS A 286 10.65 -13.89 21.68
CA LYS A 286 9.47 -14.71 21.96
C LYS A 286 8.16 -14.09 21.45
N ARG A 287 8.08 -12.77 21.33
CA ARG A 287 6.92 -12.03 20.82
C ARG A 287 6.93 -11.85 19.30
N ASN A 288 7.79 -12.60 18.58
CA ASN A 288 7.97 -12.54 17.13
C ASN A 288 8.44 -11.17 16.60
N ARG A 289 9.16 -10.37 17.40
CA ARG A 289 9.71 -9.10 16.99
C ARG A 289 11.18 -9.28 16.61
N MET A 290 11.60 -8.63 15.51
CA MET A 290 13.00 -8.67 15.07
C MET A 290 13.86 -7.77 15.97
N VAL A 291 14.65 -8.39 16.82
CA VAL A 291 15.48 -7.69 17.83
C VAL A 291 16.90 -7.42 17.36
N LEU A 292 17.42 -8.25 16.42
CA LEU A 292 18.73 -8.05 15.80
C LEU A 292 18.67 -8.38 14.32
N ASN A 293 19.47 -7.66 13.53
CA ASN A 293 19.79 -8.04 12.16
C ASN A 293 21.26 -7.72 11.84
N GLN A 294 21.80 -8.44 10.85
CA GLN A 294 23.19 -8.24 10.40
C GLN A 294 23.29 -8.44 8.90
N ASP A 295 23.87 -7.47 8.20
CA ASP A 295 24.19 -7.59 6.77
C ASP A 295 25.63 -8.10 6.53
N GLY A 296 26.02 -8.24 5.25
CA GLY A 296 27.32 -8.72 4.86
C GLY A 296 28.48 -7.78 5.26
N ASN A 297 28.27 -6.47 5.19
CA ASN A 297 29.30 -5.48 5.53
C ASN A 297 29.62 -5.52 7.03
N GLN A 298 28.59 -5.72 7.86
CA GLN A 298 28.74 -5.86 9.32
C GLN A 298 29.48 -7.16 9.70
N ARG A 299 29.50 -8.18 8.83
CA ARG A 299 30.22 -9.45 9.04
C ARG A 299 31.67 -9.46 8.56
N THR A 300 32.19 -8.31 8.11
CA THR A 300 33.62 -8.27 7.69
C THR A 300 34.55 -8.87 8.74
N ALA A 301 35.72 -9.36 8.32
CA ALA A 301 36.66 -10.29 9.00
C ALA A 301 37.02 -9.98 10.44
N ASN A 302 36.43 -9.26 11.22
CA ASN A 302 36.48 -9.05 12.65
C ASN A 302 35.27 -8.27 13.17
N SER A 303 34.25 -8.05 12.35
CA SER A 303 33.05 -7.30 12.76
C SER A 303 32.17 -8.15 13.66
N LYS A 304 31.92 -7.64 14.85
CA LYS A 304 30.98 -8.19 15.83
C LYS A 304 29.75 -7.30 15.90
N LYS A 305 29.53 -6.52 14.83
CA LYS A 305 28.52 -5.47 14.76
C LYS A 305 27.20 -6.03 14.24
N TRP A 306 26.13 -5.68 14.90
CA TRP A 306 24.75 -5.97 14.53
C TRP A 306 23.90 -4.71 14.65
N ASN A 307 22.81 -4.63 13.94
CA ASN A 307 21.76 -3.66 14.25
C ASN A 307 20.84 -4.25 15.31
N TYR A 308 20.34 -3.40 16.21
CA TYR A 308 19.38 -3.81 17.24
C TYR A 308 18.15 -2.92 17.25
N SER A 309 17.04 -3.48 17.76
CA SER A 309 15.81 -2.75 18.04
C SER A 309 15.29 -3.11 19.43
N VAL A 310 14.91 -2.08 20.19
CA VAL A 310 14.27 -2.20 21.50
C VAL A 310 12.80 -1.80 21.35
N TYR A 311 11.93 -2.54 22.01
CA TYR A 311 10.50 -2.36 21.90
C TYR A 311 9.87 -2.01 23.24
N ASP A 312 8.79 -1.25 23.20
CA ASP A 312 7.91 -1.05 24.35
C ASP A 312 6.97 -2.26 24.58
N ASN A 313 6.14 -2.17 25.62
CA ASN A 313 5.17 -3.21 25.96
C ASN A 313 4.09 -3.42 24.86
N ASN A 314 3.87 -2.44 24.01
CA ASN A 314 2.93 -2.48 22.87
C ASN A 314 3.59 -2.96 21.56
N SER A 315 4.84 -3.45 21.62
CA SER A 315 5.63 -3.92 20.48
C SER A 315 5.96 -2.82 19.45
N ARG A 316 6.09 -1.56 19.90
CA ARG A 316 6.55 -0.45 19.06
C ARG A 316 8.04 -0.20 19.32
N VAL A 317 8.80 0.11 18.27
CA VAL A 317 10.25 0.39 18.39
C VAL A 317 10.45 1.75 19.08
N ILE A 318 11.11 1.74 20.24
CA ILE A 318 11.44 2.94 21.01
C ILE A 318 12.91 3.35 20.87
N GLU A 319 13.79 2.39 20.55
CA GLU A 319 15.22 2.62 20.34
C GLU A 319 15.73 1.68 19.26
N SER A 320 16.58 2.17 18.38
CA SER A 320 17.30 1.34 17.41
C SER A 320 18.70 1.90 17.18
N GLY A 321 19.61 1.03 16.76
CA GLY A 321 20.98 1.42 16.52
C GLY A 321 21.89 0.24 16.21
N GLU A 322 23.18 0.42 16.44
CA GLU A 322 24.19 -0.60 16.27
C GLU A 322 24.66 -1.13 17.63
N ILE A 323 24.96 -2.42 17.67
CA ILE A 323 25.52 -3.08 18.86
C ILE A 323 26.81 -3.80 18.48
N LEU A 324 27.84 -3.63 19.30
CA LEU A 324 29.12 -4.32 19.17
C LEU A 324 29.25 -5.35 20.29
N PHE A 325 29.31 -6.64 19.92
CA PHE A 325 29.57 -7.72 20.87
C PHE A 325 31.05 -7.84 21.21
N THR A 326 31.38 -8.28 22.42
CA THR A 326 32.78 -8.49 22.88
C THR A 326 33.46 -9.63 22.13
N SER A 327 32.68 -10.66 21.73
CA SER A 327 33.13 -11.79 20.90
C SER A 327 32.24 -11.94 19.68
N ALA A 328 32.73 -12.59 18.63
CA ALA A 328 31.89 -12.92 17.47
C ALA A 328 30.78 -13.89 17.91
N MET A 329 29.53 -13.50 17.64
CA MET A 329 28.34 -14.33 17.92
C MET A 329 27.79 -14.85 16.60
N THR A 330 27.50 -16.14 16.55
CA THR A 330 26.82 -16.72 15.40
C THR A 330 25.33 -16.38 15.44
N HIS A 331 24.71 -16.33 14.27
CA HIS A 331 23.26 -16.14 14.15
C HIS A 331 22.47 -17.12 15.03
N LYS A 332 22.88 -18.42 15.04
CA LYS A 332 22.23 -19.43 15.87
C LYS A 332 22.33 -19.12 17.38
N GLN A 333 23.50 -18.76 17.87
CA GLN A 333 23.69 -18.43 19.30
C GLN A 333 22.81 -17.25 19.74
N LEU A 334 22.70 -16.23 18.89
CA LEU A 334 21.84 -15.06 19.18
C LEU A 334 20.37 -15.43 19.13
N GLN A 335 19.95 -16.25 18.16
CA GLN A 335 18.55 -16.71 18.07
C GLN A 335 18.20 -17.63 19.24
N ASP A 336 19.07 -18.55 19.64
CA ASP A 336 18.85 -19.43 20.80
C ASP A 336 18.71 -18.59 22.10
N GLY A 337 19.51 -17.53 22.24
CA GLY A 337 19.43 -16.60 23.39
C GLY A 337 18.19 -15.73 23.43
N ALA A 338 17.59 -15.41 22.27
CA ALA A 338 16.41 -14.56 22.16
C ALA A 338 15.09 -15.35 22.15
N TRP A 339 15.12 -16.66 21.87
CA TRP A 339 13.96 -17.49 21.53
C TRP A 339 12.84 -17.45 22.56
N ASP A 340 13.18 -17.57 23.85
CA ASP A 340 12.20 -17.61 24.94
C ASP A 340 12.13 -16.31 25.76
N VAL A 341 12.73 -15.23 25.27
CA VAL A 341 12.79 -13.94 25.99
C VAL A 341 11.81 -12.95 25.37
N GLU A 342 10.85 -12.45 26.15
CA GLU A 342 9.82 -11.53 25.66
C GLU A 342 10.33 -10.13 25.33
N ASN A 343 11.31 -9.65 26.06
CA ASN A 343 11.94 -8.34 25.85
C ASN A 343 13.46 -8.53 25.80
N TYR A 344 13.91 -9.22 24.78
CA TYR A 344 15.33 -9.53 24.64
C TYR A 344 16.17 -8.27 24.56
N GLN A 345 17.14 -8.19 25.46
CA GLN A 345 18.12 -7.11 25.49
C GLN A 345 19.51 -7.71 25.22
N PRO A 346 20.07 -7.55 24.03
CA PRO A 346 21.38 -8.10 23.71
C PRO A 346 22.47 -7.44 24.57
N ALA A 347 23.39 -8.28 25.09
CA ALA A 347 24.51 -7.84 25.91
C ALA A 347 25.71 -7.43 25.02
N GLY A 348 25.88 -6.14 24.80
CA GLY A 348 26.97 -5.56 24.00
C GLY A 348 27.06 -4.05 24.18
N SER A 349 28.06 -3.45 23.57
CA SER A 349 28.21 -1.98 23.55
C SER A 349 27.25 -1.42 22.49
N LYS A 350 26.20 -0.74 22.93
CA LYS A 350 25.21 -0.11 22.08
C LYS A 350 25.62 1.27 21.61
N THR A 351 25.41 1.56 20.35
CA THR A 351 25.46 2.89 19.74
C THR A 351 24.09 3.23 19.21
N PRO A 352 23.24 3.93 19.99
CA PRO A 352 21.92 4.31 19.54
C PRO A 352 21.97 5.24 18.32
N LEU A 353 21.09 5.02 17.36
CA LEU A 353 20.94 5.86 16.15
C LEU A 353 19.59 6.53 16.10
N GLN A 354 18.57 5.96 16.73
CA GLN A 354 17.22 6.51 16.73
C GLN A 354 16.49 6.21 18.04
N TYR A 355 15.78 7.21 18.53
CA TYR A 355 14.79 7.10 19.59
C TYR A 355 13.43 7.57 19.10
N THR A 356 12.37 6.94 19.58
CA THR A 356 10.98 7.31 19.26
C THR A 356 10.14 7.31 20.53
N VAL A 357 9.43 8.41 20.78
CA VAL A 357 8.51 8.56 21.91
C VAL A 357 7.09 8.49 21.40
N TYR A 358 6.25 7.73 22.08
CA TYR A 358 4.84 7.55 21.75
C TYR A 358 3.95 8.01 22.89
N GLY A 359 2.87 8.68 22.56
CA GLY A 359 1.75 8.94 23.47
C GLY A 359 2.00 9.92 24.60
N SER A 360 3.15 10.60 24.63
CA SER A 360 3.50 11.55 25.67
C SER A 360 4.43 12.64 25.12
N TYR A 361 4.30 13.84 25.65
CA TYR A 361 5.21 14.96 25.42
C TYR A 361 6.19 15.16 26.58
N GLU A 362 6.06 14.36 27.63
CA GLU A 362 6.98 14.42 28.77
C GLU A 362 8.41 14.02 28.37
N PRO A 363 9.43 14.71 28.87
CA PRO A 363 10.80 14.37 28.62
C PRO A 363 11.12 12.92 29.06
N THR A 364 11.90 12.23 28.25
CA THR A 364 12.55 10.96 28.64
C THR A 364 14.02 11.21 28.93
N GLU A 365 14.74 10.20 29.41
CA GLU A 365 16.19 10.30 29.58
C GLU A 365 16.93 10.59 28.26
N GLN A 366 16.38 10.16 27.12
CA GLN A 366 17.03 10.21 25.82
C GLN A 366 16.50 11.33 24.93
N VAL A 367 15.22 11.71 25.09
CA VAL A 367 14.53 12.65 24.21
C VAL A 367 13.83 13.72 25.02
N THR A 368 14.15 14.97 24.73
CA THR A 368 13.39 16.14 25.19
C THR A 368 12.61 16.71 24.02
N ALA A 369 11.29 16.82 24.17
CA ALA A 369 10.42 17.40 23.17
C ALA A 369 10.76 18.89 22.97
N HIS A 370 10.76 19.38 21.73
CA HIS A 370 10.76 20.80 21.44
C HIS A 370 9.43 21.40 21.92
N PRO A 371 9.43 22.61 22.51
CA PRO A 371 8.20 23.22 23.02
C PRO A 371 7.24 23.57 21.87
N PHE A 372 5.93 23.48 22.17
CA PHE A 372 4.89 24.02 21.29
C PHE A 372 5.01 25.55 21.23
N THR A 373 4.92 26.11 20.04
CA THR A 373 5.03 27.56 19.83
C THR A 373 3.74 28.08 19.21
N MET A 374 3.04 28.98 19.92
CA MET A 374 1.82 29.61 19.38
C MET A 374 2.18 30.51 18.20
N GLU A 375 1.42 30.35 17.12
CA GLU A 375 1.52 31.15 15.90
C GLU A 375 0.17 31.78 15.56
N THR A 376 0.17 33.08 15.24
CA THR A 376 -1.08 33.81 14.91
C THR A 376 -1.76 33.20 13.67
N GLY A 377 -3.03 32.87 13.80
CA GLY A 377 -3.82 32.26 12.72
C GLY A 377 -3.67 30.73 12.61
N TYR A 378 -3.02 30.11 13.58
CA TYR A 378 -2.88 28.66 13.73
C TYR A 378 -3.41 28.21 15.10
N ALA A 379 -3.28 26.93 15.43
CA ALA A 379 -3.73 26.40 16.71
C ALA A 379 -3.03 27.09 17.89
N SER A 380 -3.79 27.45 18.93
CA SER A 380 -3.26 28.07 20.16
C SER A 380 -2.87 27.05 21.23
N ASP A 381 -3.30 25.80 21.11
CA ASP A 381 -2.97 24.67 21.98
C ASP A 381 -3.03 23.37 21.18
N TYR A 382 -2.59 22.27 21.79
CA TYR A 382 -2.53 20.95 21.19
C TYR A 382 -3.23 19.92 22.07
N HIS A 383 -3.65 18.82 21.47
CA HIS A 383 -4.31 17.71 22.17
C HIS A 383 -3.29 16.94 23.02
N LYS A 384 -3.64 16.70 24.30
CA LYS A 384 -2.75 16.02 25.27
C LYS A 384 -2.88 14.50 25.24
N LEU A 385 -4.03 13.98 24.81
CA LEU A 385 -4.32 12.55 24.78
C LEU A 385 -3.96 11.96 23.43
N VAL A 386 -2.69 11.70 23.22
CA VAL A 386 -2.10 11.23 21.95
C VAL A 386 -1.65 9.77 22.02
N ALA A 387 -2.37 8.95 22.76
CA ALA A 387 -2.05 7.55 22.96
C ALA A 387 -1.82 6.82 21.62
N GLY A 388 -0.66 6.21 21.47
CA GLY A 388 -0.29 5.47 20.26
C GLY A 388 0.36 6.30 19.15
N LEU A 389 0.25 7.62 19.16
CA LEU A 389 0.89 8.49 18.19
C LEU A 389 2.36 8.73 18.52
N VAL A 390 3.18 8.94 17.49
CA VAL A 390 4.58 9.38 17.64
C VAL A 390 4.58 10.86 18.03
N THR A 391 5.09 11.19 19.19
CA THR A 391 5.17 12.57 19.68
C THR A 391 6.54 13.19 19.48
N SER A 392 7.59 12.37 19.57
CA SER A 392 8.96 12.86 19.32
C SER A 392 9.82 11.75 18.72
N THR A 393 10.72 12.16 17.84
CA THR A 393 11.80 11.33 17.29
C THR A 393 13.12 12.02 17.49
N LYS A 394 14.19 11.23 17.69
CA LYS A 394 15.57 11.72 17.78
C LYS A 394 16.46 10.79 16.97
N THR A 395 17.09 11.32 15.93
CA THR A 395 17.90 10.54 14.98
C THR A 395 19.30 11.08 14.95
N ARG A 396 20.30 10.21 15.08
CA ARG A 396 21.72 10.56 15.05
C ARG A 396 22.19 10.75 13.61
N VAL A 397 22.93 11.81 13.36
CA VAL A 397 23.70 11.97 12.11
C VAL A 397 24.89 11.03 12.16
N LEU A 398 25.00 10.13 11.18
CA LEU A 398 26.05 9.11 11.18
C LEU A 398 27.45 9.74 11.22
N ASP A 399 28.34 9.07 11.92
CA ASP A 399 29.76 9.50 12.13
C ASP A 399 29.91 10.84 12.84
N THR A 400 28.87 11.32 13.52
CA THR A 400 28.90 12.56 14.33
C THR A 400 28.23 12.33 15.68
N ASP A 401 28.32 13.35 16.57
CA ASP A 401 27.54 13.42 17.81
C ASP A 401 26.30 14.32 17.69
N ILE A 402 25.96 14.72 16.46
CA ILE A 402 24.79 15.58 16.18
C ILE A 402 23.52 14.73 16.17
N TRP A 403 22.50 15.23 16.84
CA TRP A 403 21.17 14.63 16.89
C TRP A 403 20.13 15.57 16.32
N LEU A 404 19.31 15.02 15.44
CA LEU A 404 18.13 15.68 14.89
C LEU A 404 16.91 15.23 15.68
N THR A 405 16.24 16.18 16.32
CA THR A 405 15.02 15.90 17.10
C THR A 405 13.84 16.56 16.40
N ALA A 406 12.73 15.84 16.27
CA ALA A 406 11.48 16.36 15.79
C ALA A 406 10.39 16.07 16.82
N THR A 407 9.52 17.07 17.09
CA THR A 407 8.34 16.93 17.95
C THR A 407 7.11 17.26 17.14
N ILE A 408 6.08 16.40 17.23
CA ILE A 408 4.84 16.52 16.47
C ILE A 408 3.69 16.73 17.44
N TYR A 409 2.98 17.84 17.29
CA TYR A 409 1.80 18.19 18.06
C TYR A 409 0.54 17.95 17.26
N TYR A 410 -0.50 17.44 17.89
CA TYR A 410 -1.72 16.99 17.25
C TYR A 410 -2.95 17.75 17.75
N ASP A 411 -3.98 17.79 16.90
CA ASP A 411 -5.33 18.20 17.30
C ASP A 411 -6.14 17.04 17.90
N GLU A 412 -7.39 17.28 18.28
CA GLU A 412 -8.32 16.27 18.83
C GLU A 412 -8.68 15.17 17.83
N MET A 413 -8.49 15.40 16.53
CA MET A 413 -8.70 14.44 15.45
C MET A 413 -7.43 13.65 15.12
N CYS A 414 -6.37 13.78 15.95
CA CYS A 414 -5.06 13.15 15.76
C CYS A 414 -4.33 13.61 14.48
N ARG A 415 -4.58 14.82 13.99
CA ARG A 415 -3.91 15.42 12.83
C ARG A 415 -2.74 16.28 13.30
N PRO A 416 -1.55 16.24 12.64
CA PRO A 416 -0.40 17.07 13.02
C PRO A 416 -0.69 18.57 12.78
N ILE A 417 -0.76 19.36 13.85
CA ILE A 417 -0.97 20.82 13.76
C ILE A 417 0.33 21.60 13.82
N GLN A 418 1.35 21.06 14.47
CA GLN A 418 2.68 21.65 14.49
C GLN A 418 3.74 20.57 14.54
N THR A 419 4.78 20.72 13.72
CA THR A 419 6.01 19.94 13.81
C THR A 419 7.16 20.91 14.07
N VAL A 420 7.91 20.65 15.15
CA VAL A 420 9.11 21.42 15.50
C VAL A 420 10.31 20.50 15.39
N SER A 421 11.30 20.86 14.58
CA SER A 421 12.52 20.08 14.41
C SER A 421 13.76 20.96 14.34
N ASN A 422 14.91 20.44 14.74
CA ASN A 422 16.19 21.07 14.49
C ASN A 422 16.86 20.49 13.24
N ASN A 423 17.72 21.28 12.62
CA ASN A 423 18.58 20.86 11.52
C ASN A 423 20.03 20.63 11.98
N LEU A 424 20.94 20.36 11.03
CA LEU A 424 22.38 20.15 11.30
C LEU A 424 23.09 21.33 11.96
N HIS A 425 22.53 22.54 11.86
CA HIS A 425 23.06 23.78 12.44
C HIS A 425 22.32 24.21 13.70
N GLU A 426 21.53 23.27 14.29
CA GLU A 426 20.71 23.53 15.48
C GLU A 426 19.61 24.61 15.28
N THR A 427 19.40 25.05 14.03
CA THR A 427 18.32 25.98 13.69
C THR A 427 17.01 25.22 13.72
N LEU A 428 16.00 25.81 14.37
CA LEU A 428 14.65 25.24 14.42
C LEU A 428 13.90 25.47 13.11
N SER A 429 13.26 24.43 12.66
CA SER A 429 12.22 24.46 11.63
C SER A 429 10.88 24.20 12.28
N ILE A 430 9.90 25.07 12.04
CA ILE A 430 8.56 24.95 12.59
C ILE A 430 7.60 24.89 11.41
N VAL A 431 6.80 23.84 11.36
CA VAL A 431 5.71 23.68 10.38
C VAL A 431 4.39 23.75 11.12
N ASN A 432 3.58 24.76 10.86
CA ASN A 432 2.23 24.91 11.39
C ASN A 432 1.23 24.57 10.31
N THR A 433 0.18 23.80 10.64
CA THR A 433 -0.84 23.35 9.68
C THR A 433 -2.23 23.58 10.25
N THR A 434 -3.14 24.05 9.40
CA THR A 434 -4.57 24.12 9.72
C THR A 434 -5.36 23.27 8.76
N TYR A 435 -6.45 22.70 9.26
CA TYR A 435 -7.30 21.78 8.52
C TYR A 435 -8.75 22.27 8.50
N ASP A 436 -9.49 21.88 7.48
CA ASP A 436 -10.93 21.93 7.53
C ASP A 436 -11.51 20.73 8.32
N PHE A 437 -12.86 20.68 8.40
CA PHE A 437 -13.56 19.61 9.12
C PHE A 437 -13.23 18.20 8.60
N VAL A 438 -13.08 18.02 7.29
CA VAL A 438 -12.83 16.71 6.67
C VAL A 438 -11.34 16.34 6.59
N GLY A 439 -10.45 17.25 7.00
CA GLY A 439 -9.00 16.98 7.07
C GLY A 439 -8.19 17.53 5.89
N ASN A 440 -8.77 18.36 5.02
CA ASN A 440 -8.00 19.05 4.00
C ASN A 440 -7.10 20.11 4.63
N VAL A 441 -5.87 20.22 4.17
CA VAL A 441 -4.92 21.26 4.63
C VAL A 441 -5.33 22.59 4.03
N LEU A 442 -5.84 23.51 4.86
CA LEU A 442 -6.22 24.85 4.44
C LEU A 442 -5.02 25.78 4.34
N LYS A 443 -4.14 25.71 5.33
CA LYS A 443 -3.00 26.60 5.42
C LYS A 443 -1.83 25.89 6.06
N GLN A 444 -0.64 26.08 5.52
CA GLN A 444 0.62 25.61 6.09
C GLN A 444 1.64 26.72 6.10
N LYS A 445 2.32 26.89 7.23
CA LYS A 445 3.42 27.85 7.39
C LYS A 445 4.65 27.10 7.84
N GLU A 446 5.69 27.18 7.03
CA GLU A 446 7.00 26.64 7.34
C GLU A 446 7.95 27.78 7.68
N THR A 447 8.54 27.73 8.85
CA THR A 447 9.52 28.70 9.31
C THR A 447 10.86 28.00 9.47
N HIS A 448 11.89 28.46 8.79
CA HIS A 448 13.24 27.95 8.88
C HIS A 448 14.23 29.08 9.12
N GLY A 449 14.60 29.30 10.39
CA GLY A 449 15.34 30.50 10.77
C GLY A 449 14.55 31.77 10.47
N ASN A 450 15.03 32.57 9.51
CA ASN A 450 14.37 33.80 9.06
C ASN A 450 13.49 33.60 7.83
N ASP A 451 13.54 32.45 7.19
CA ASP A 451 12.76 32.16 5.98
C ASP A 451 11.39 31.61 6.36
N ILE A 452 10.38 32.15 5.75
CA ILE A 452 8.96 31.81 5.98
C ILE A 452 8.32 31.48 4.63
N LEU A 453 7.88 30.23 4.48
CA LEU A 453 7.05 29.81 3.36
C LEU A 453 5.64 29.56 3.87
N GLU A 454 4.66 30.30 3.34
CA GLU A 454 3.26 30.09 3.66
C GLU A 454 2.50 29.65 2.43
N THR A 455 1.77 28.52 2.54
CA THR A 455 0.94 27.96 1.49
C THR A 455 -0.51 27.96 1.94
N VAL A 456 -1.41 28.49 1.10
CA VAL A 456 -2.86 28.52 1.31
C VAL A 456 -3.54 27.71 0.20
N ASN A 457 -4.38 26.79 0.59
CA ASN A 457 -5.12 25.92 -0.30
C ASN A 457 -6.61 26.25 -0.28
N THR A 458 -7.26 26.16 -1.43
CA THR A 458 -8.72 26.21 -1.53
C THR A 458 -9.23 24.94 -2.19
N TYR A 459 -10.40 24.52 -1.76
CA TYR A 459 -11.02 23.26 -2.21
C TYR A 459 -12.45 23.52 -2.67
N ASP A 460 -12.93 22.69 -3.59
CA ASP A 460 -14.34 22.68 -3.93
C ASP A 460 -15.18 21.89 -2.89
N ASP A 461 -16.49 21.85 -3.10
CA ASP A 461 -17.43 21.18 -2.21
C ASP A 461 -17.25 19.64 -2.15
N ARG A 462 -16.29 19.07 -2.88
CA ARG A 462 -15.93 17.65 -2.85
C ARG A 462 -14.49 17.40 -2.43
N SER A 463 -13.89 18.36 -1.72
CA SER A 463 -12.51 18.28 -1.23
C SER A 463 -11.47 18.12 -2.35
N ARG A 464 -11.78 18.60 -3.59
CA ARG A 464 -10.80 18.63 -4.67
C ARG A 464 -10.06 19.96 -4.62
N LEU A 465 -8.72 19.91 -4.66
CA LEU A 465 -7.87 21.10 -4.62
C LEU A 465 -8.15 21.99 -5.85
N LEU A 466 -8.55 23.23 -5.62
CA LEU A 466 -8.77 24.25 -6.64
C LEU A 466 -7.51 25.11 -6.85
N THR A 467 -6.97 25.64 -5.75
CA THR A 467 -5.76 26.46 -5.79
C THR A 467 -4.82 26.11 -4.67
N ALA A 468 -3.52 26.20 -4.94
CA ALA A 468 -2.46 26.22 -3.95
C ALA A 468 -1.60 27.45 -4.22
N THR A 469 -1.60 28.39 -3.26
CA THR A 469 -0.87 29.66 -3.39
C THR A 469 0.23 29.69 -2.35
N SER A 470 1.48 29.83 -2.78
CA SER A 470 2.64 29.88 -1.90
C SER A 470 3.25 31.29 -1.87
N THR A 471 3.66 31.73 -0.68
CA THR A 471 4.26 33.06 -0.45
C THR A 471 5.55 32.85 0.36
N LEU A 472 6.67 33.32 -0.17
CA LEU A 472 7.97 33.29 0.50
C LEU A 472 8.25 34.66 1.13
N ASN A 473 8.51 34.70 2.45
CA ASN A 473 8.84 35.89 3.24
C ASN A 473 7.87 37.08 3.03
N GLY A 474 6.58 36.77 2.86
CA GLY A 474 5.55 37.79 2.59
C GLY A 474 5.65 38.49 1.22
N GLY A 475 6.39 37.89 0.29
CA GLY A 475 6.52 38.37 -1.08
C GLY A 475 5.26 38.15 -1.93
N THR A 476 5.39 38.31 -3.25
CA THR A 476 4.28 38.07 -4.17
C THR A 476 3.92 36.58 -4.21
N PRO A 477 2.63 36.22 -4.07
CA PRO A 477 2.19 34.83 -4.19
C PRO A 477 2.53 34.22 -5.55
N ALA A 478 2.93 32.96 -5.54
CA ALA A 478 3.19 32.14 -6.73
C ALA A 478 2.16 31.01 -6.84
#